data_0e06fad878de5457685fe96de5b4bdfd
#
_entry.id   0e06fad878de5457685fe96de5b4bdfd
#
_cell.length_a   1.000
_cell.length_b   1.000
_cell.length_c   1.000
_cell.angle_alpha   90.00
_cell.angle_beta   90.00
_cell.angle_gamma   90.00
#
_symmetry.space_group_name_H-M   'P 1'
#
loop_
_entity.id
_entity.type
_entity.pdbx_description
1 polymer ?
#
loop_
_entity_poly.entity_id
_entity_poly.type
_entity_poly.pdbx_seq_one_letter_code
_entity_poly.pdbx_strand_id
1 'polypeptide(L)'
;MDYKVGFTEQARQDLDNIFIYYSTDFSENIAKKVITRLQQITNLLTFSPEGGINFDHKIGYSLYPEKTLRMIVSKQYLLFYLIHEKEVHILKIINSRTDYLNQLDHLFQHIQDWEVNSQSFYLL
;
A
#
# COMPACT_ATOMS: atom_id res chain seq x y z
N MET A 1 14.11 3.54 16.24
CA MET A 1 12.74 3.96 16.60
C MET A 1 11.78 3.51 15.51
N ASP A 2 10.66 2.98 15.96
CA ASP A 2 9.72 2.39 15.03
C ASP A 2 8.84 3.46 14.38
N TYR A 3 8.57 3.24 13.10
CA TYR A 3 7.61 4.05 12.37
C TYR A 3 6.21 3.50 12.59
N LYS A 4 5.21 4.36 12.51
CA LYS A 4 3.81 3.93 12.49
C LYS A 4 3.39 3.71 11.05
N VAL A 5 2.68 2.61 10.78
CA VAL A 5 2.19 2.31 9.45
C VAL A 5 0.67 2.37 9.47
N GLY A 6 0.11 3.13 8.56
CA GLY A 6 -1.34 3.26 8.43
C GLY A 6 -1.79 3.18 6.98
N PHE A 7 -3.08 2.97 6.79
CA PHE A 7 -3.69 2.80 5.48
C PHE A 7 -4.64 3.96 5.19
N THR A 8 -4.54 4.54 4.01
CA THR A 8 -5.56 5.47 3.53
C THR A 8 -6.89 4.73 3.37
N GLU A 9 -7.97 5.48 3.26
CA GLU A 9 -9.27 4.88 2.99
C GLU A 9 -9.24 4.04 1.71
N GLN A 10 -8.57 4.54 0.68
CA GLN A 10 -8.43 3.81 -0.59
C GLN A 10 -7.69 2.49 -0.40
N ALA A 11 -6.60 2.49 0.36
CA ALA A 11 -5.86 1.26 0.63
C ALA A 11 -6.69 0.28 1.46
N ARG A 12 -7.50 0.78 2.38
CA ARG A 12 -8.41 -0.07 3.16
C ARG A 12 -9.45 -0.73 2.28
N GLN A 13 -10.01 0.01 1.32
CA GLN A 13 -10.92 -0.56 0.34
C GLN A 13 -10.23 -1.64 -0.49
N ASP A 14 -8.98 -1.41 -0.85
CA ASP A 14 -8.21 -2.41 -1.58
C ASP A 14 -8.07 -3.71 -0.76
N LEU A 15 -7.79 -3.59 0.55
CA LEU A 15 -7.71 -4.77 1.43
C LEU A 15 -9.06 -5.49 1.51
N ASP A 16 -10.14 -4.74 1.67
CA ASP A 16 -11.48 -5.33 1.74
C ASP A 16 -11.81 -6.07 0.45
N ASN A 17 -11.51 -5.49 -0.70
CA ASN A 17 -11.75 -6.10 -1.99
C ASN A 17 -10.92 -7.37 -2.18
N ILE A 18 -9.67 -7.36 -1.72
CA ILE A 18 -8.80 -8.54 -1.76
C ILE A 18 -9.41 -9.65 -0.89
N PHE A 19 -9.85 -9.32 0.31
CA PHE A 19 -10.47 -10.31 1.20
C PHE A 19 -11.73 -10.89 0.58
N ILE A 20 -12.61 -10.06 0.04
CA ILE A 20 -13.85 -10.50 -0.59
C ILE A 20 -13.56 -11.43 -1.76
N TYR A 21 -12.60 -11.07 -2.61
CA TYR A 21 -12.22 -11.89 -3.76
C TYR A 21 -11.81 -13.30 -3.33
N TYR A 22 -10.88 -13.41 -2.37
CA TYR A 22 -10.38 -14.71 -1.95
C TYR A 22 -11.39 -15.50 -1.13
N SER A 23 -12.19 -14.83 -0.30
CA SER A 23 -13.22 -15.53 0.48
C SER A 23 -14.35 -16.05 -0.39
N THR A 24 -14.66 -15.36 -1.49
CA THR A 24 -15.72 -15.76 -2.42
C THR A 24 -15.25 -16.84 -3.37
N ASP A 25 -14.08 -16.67 -3.99
CA ASP A 25 -13.60 -17.55 -5.05
C ASP A 25 -12.82 -18.76 -4.51
N PHE A 26 -12.34 -18.70 -3.29
CA PHE A 26 -11.56 -19.78 -2.67
C PHE A 26 -12.16 -20.18 -1.35
N SER A 27 -11.69 -19.57 -0.25
CA SER A 27 -12.22 -19.81 1.08
C SER A 27 -11.86 -18.68 2.02
N GLU A 28 -12.58 -18.58 3.14
CA GLU A 28 -12.27 -17.59 4.16
C GLU A 28 -10.88 -17.82 4.75
N ASN A 29 -10.46 -19.07 4.92
CA ASN A 29 -9.11 -19.37 5.42
C ASN A 29 -8.02 -18.87 4.49
N ILE A 30 -8.21 -19.02 3.18
CA ILE A 30 -7.25 -18.51 2.19
C ILE A 30 -7.23 -16.99 2.21
N ALA A 31 -8.40 -16.36 2.31
CA ALA A 31 -8.49 -14.89 2.41
C ALA A 31 -7.71 -14.39 3.61
N LYS A 32 -7.88 -15.03 4.78
CA LYS A 32 -7.14 -14.65 5.99
C LYS A 32 -5.63 -14.78 5.81
N LYS A 33 -5.17 -15.83 5.13
CA LYS A 33 -3.74 -16.02 4.87
C LYS A 33 -3.18 -14.92 3.98
N VAL A 34 -3.92 -14.51 2.96
CA VAL A 34 -3.49 -13.42 2.07
C VAL A 34 -3.37 -12.12 2.84
N ILE A 35 -4.38 -11.77 3.63
CA ILE A 35 -4.37 -10.55 4.43
C ILE A 35 -3.23 -10.57 5.46
N THR A 36 -3.01 -11.71 6.13
CA THR A 36 -1.90 -11.85 7.09
C THR A 36 -0.57 -11.61 6.41
N ARG A 37 -0.38 -12.12 5.19
CA ARG A 37 0.86 -11.89 4.43
C ARG A 37 1.07 -10.40 4.13
N LEU A 38 0.00 -9.71 3.75
CA LEU A 38 0.08 -8.26 3.51
C LEU A 38 0.40 -7.49 4.79
N GLN A 39 -0.18 -7.91 5.91
CA GLN A 39 0.14 -7.30 7.22
C GLN A 39 1.59 -7.53 7.60
N GLN A 40 2.14 -8.71 7.33
CA GLN A 40 3.55 -9.00 7.62
C GLN A 40 4.48 -8.08 6.85
N ILE A 41 4.16 -7.81 5.59
CA ILE A 41 4.98 -6.91 4.77
C ILE A 41 4.88 -5.47 5.31
N THR A 42 3.71 -5.03 5.73
CA THR A 42 3.57 -3.69 6.32
C THR A 42 4.29 -3.59 7.66
N ASN A 43 4.33 -4.66 8.44
CA ASN A 43 5.08 -4.67 9.70
C ASN A 43 6.59 -4.46 9.48
N LEU A 44 7.12 -4.97 8.37
CA LEU A 44 8.53 -4.71 8.03
C LEU A 44 8.80 -3.22 7.86
N LEU A 45 7.83 -2.47 7.38
CA LEU A 45 7.98 -1.03 7.16
C LEU A 45 8.07 -0.23 8.47
N THR A 46 7.63 -0.81 9.60
CA THR A 46 7.81 -0.16 10.91
C THR A 46 9.28 -0.07 11.29
N PHE A 47 10.09 -1.01 10.83
CA PHE A 47 11.52 -1.08 11.12
C PHE A 47 12.38 -0.59 9.97
N SER A 48 11.92 -0.80 8.74
CA SER A 48 12.66 -0.45 7.53
C SER A 48 11.73 0.28 6.58
N PRO A 49 11.36 1.54 6.87
CA PRO A 49 10.40 2.27 6.03
C PRO A 49 10.90 2.49 4.61
N GLU A 50 12.21 2.48 4.39
CA GLU A 50 12.80 2.62 3.06
C GLU A 50 13.08 1.27 2.39
N GLY A 51 12.47 0.19 2.90
CA GLY A 51 12.66 -1.15 2.34
C GLY A 51 12.09 -1.33 0.94
N GLY A 52 11.14 -0.50 0.52
CA GLY A 52 10.60 -0.53 -0.83
C GLY A 52 11.47 0.28 -1.81
N ILE A 53 11.22 0.07 -3.10
CA ILE A 53 11.96 0.80 -4.14
C ILE A 53 11.41 2.22 -4.29
N ASN A 54 12.25 3.12 -4.80
CA ASN A 54 11.85 4.47 -5.21
C ASN A 54 11.08 4.36 -6.53
N PHE A 55 9.77 4.42 -6.47
CA PHE A 55 8.93 4.24 -7.63
C PHE A 55 9.01 5.41 -8.59
N ASP A 56 9.14 6.65 -8.06
CA ASP A 56 9.32 7.84 -8.90
C ASP A 56 10.55 7.71 -9.79
N HIS A 57 11.62 7.18 -9.22
CA HIS A 57 12.86 6.96 -9.99
C HIS A 57 12.61 5.92 -11.10
N LYS A 58 11.84 4.89 -10.81
CA LYS A 58 11.53 3.83 -11.77
C LYS A 58 10.75 4.35 -12.96
N ILE A 59 9.77 5.22 -12.73
CA ILE A 59 8.91 5.75 -13.81
C ILE A 59 9.43 7.05 -14.40
N GLY A 60 10.41 7.70 -13.77
CA GLY A 60 11.07 8.89 -14.29
C GLY A 60 10.39 10.23 -13.98
N TYR A 61 9.39 10.23 -13.10
CA TYR A 61 8.76 11.50 -12.68
C TYR A 61 8.09 11.31 -11.31
N SER A 62 7.72 12.45 -10.68
CA SER A 62 7.10 12.45 -9.35
C SER A 62 5.58 12.53 -9.47
N LEU A 63 4.89 11.60 -8.80
CA LEU A 63 3.43 11.63 -8.70
C LEU A 63 2.94 12.52 -7.56
N TYR A 64 3.76 12.68 -6.52
CA TYR A 64 3.43 13.52 -5.35
C TYR A 64 4.52 14.55 -5.16
N PRO A 65 4.19 15.86 -5.23
CA PRO A 65 5.19 16.90 -4.99
C PRO A 65 5.81 16.76 -3.59
N GLU A 66 7.12 16.94 -3.52
CA GLU A 66 7.88 16.94 -2.27
C GLU A 66 7.90 15.61 -1.51
N LYS A 67 7.33 14.54 -2.09
CA LYS A 67 7.35 13.20 -1.49
C LYS A 67 7.79 12.18 -2.51
N THR A 68 8.52 11.19 -2.06
CA THR A 68 8.93 10.06 -2.90
C THR A 68 7.91 8.94 -2.75
N LEU A 69 7.30 8.55 -3.85
CA LEU A 69 6.42 7.38 -3.85
C LEU A 69 7.27 6.12 -3.87
N ARG A 70 7.07 5.25 -2.89
CA ARG A 70 7.78 3.98 -2.77
C ARG A 70 6.82 2.82 -2.99
N MET A 71 7.39 1.69 -3.39
CA MET A 71 6.61 0.49 -3.66
C MET A 71 7.32 -0.72 -3.06
N ILE A 72 6.57 -1.54 -2.32
CA ILE A 72 7.10 -2.81 -1.82
C ILE A 72 6.23 -3.95 -2.35
N VAL A 73 6.86 -5.08 -2.64
CA VAL A 73 6.19 -6.23 -3.27
C VAL A 73 5.90 -7.30 -2.24
N SER A 74 4.68 -7.82 -2.25
CA SER A 74 4.28 -9.00 -1.49
C SER A 74 3.58 -9.97 -2.43
N LYS A 75 4.31 -10.95 -2.95
CA LYS A 75 3.81 -11.90 -3.95
C LYS A 75 3.30 -11.15 -5.19
N GLN A 76 2.02 -11.28 -5.51
CA GLN A 76 1.43 -10.59 -6.66
C GLN A 76 0.93 -9.19 -6.34
N TYR A 77 1.09 -8.72 -5.11
CA TYR A 77 0.59 -7.40 -4.71
C TYR A 77 1.72 -6.39 -4.58
N LEU A 78 1.41 -5.17 -5.01
CA LEU A 78 2.29 -4.02 -4.91
C LEU A 78 1.65 -3.04 -3.92
N LEU A 79 2.40 -2.67 -2.89
CA LEU A 79 1.95 -1.70 -1.90
C LEU A 79 2.69 -0.40 -2.13
N PHE A 80 1.94 0.64 -2.46
CA PHE A 80 2.49 1.99 -2.71
C PHE A 80 2.33 2.83 -1.47
N TYR A 81 3.41 3.50 -1.06
CA TYR A 81 3.39 4.26 0.19
C TYR A 81 4.28 5.48 0.14
N LEU A 82 3.99 6.42 1.03
CA LEU A 82 4.81 7.60 1.30
C LEU A 82 5.30 7.55 2.74
N ILE A 83 6.47 8.15 2.97
CA ILE A 83 6.99 8.34 4.33
C ILE A 83 6.84 9.81 4.67
N HIS A 84 6.22 10.11 5.80
CA HIS A 84 6.08 11.46 6.30
C HIS A 84 6.42 11.45 7.79
N GLU A 85 7.51 12.13 8.14
CA GLU A 85 8.02 12.13 9.51
C GLU A 85 8.27 10.71 10.00
N LYS A 86 7.61 10.27 11.06
CA LYS A 86 7.74 8.91 11.60
C LYS A 86 6.56 8.02 11.21
N GLU A 87 5.91 8.34 10.08
CA GLU A 87 4.72 7.64 9.63
C GLU A 87 4.89 7.14 8.21
N VAL A 88 4.39 5.93 7.98
CA VAL A 88 4.30 5.33 6.64
C VAL A 88 2.81 5.30 6.27
N HIS A 89 2.48 5.96 5.16
CA HIS A 89 1.12 6.05 4.67
C HIS A 89 0.96 5.16 3.46
N ILE A 90 0.26 4.03 3.62
CA ILE A 90 -0.02 3.11 2.52
C ILE A 90 -1.16 3.70 1.70
N LEU A 91 -0.90 4.05 0.45
CA LEU A 91 -1.86 4.74 -0.41
C LEU A 91 -2.72 3.81 -1.22
N LYS A 92 -2.15 2.72 -1.71
CA LYS A 92 -2.80 1.87 -2.69
C LYS A 92 -2.17 0.49 -2.68
N ILE A 93 -3.00 -0.55 -2.86
CA ILE A 93 -2.54 -1.93 -3.03
C ILE A 93 -3.06 -2.42 -4.36
N ILE A 94 -2.16 -2.83 -5.25
CA ILE A 94 -2.48 -3.17 -6.63
C ILE A 94 -1.97 -4.57 -6.94
N ASN A 95 -2.75 -5.35 -7.67
CA ASN A 95 -2.29 -6.62 -8.21
C ASN A 95 -1.32 -6.35 -9.36
N SER A 96 -0.11 -6.91 -9.28
CA SER A 96 0.95 -6.68 -10.27
C SER A 96 0.60 -7.20 -11.66
N ARG A 97 -0.42 -8.05 -11.78
CA ARG A 97 -0.89 -8.57 -13.06
C ARG A 97 -1.74 -7.57 -13.85
N THR A 98 -2.18 -6.48 -13.19
CA THR A 98 -2.90 -5.42 -13.88
C THR A 98 -1.94 -4.55 -14.66
N ASP A 99 -2.44 -3.85 -15.66
CA ASP A 99 -1.63 -2.92 -16.47
C ASP A 99 -1.51 -1.58 -15.76
N TYR A 100 -0.94 -1.61 -14.55
CA TYR A 100 -0.91 -0.45 -13.67
C TYR A 100 -0.01 0.67 -14.19
N LEU A 101 1.08 0.34 -14.90
CA LEU A 101 2.01 1.35 -15.39
C LEU A 101 1.37 2.29 -16.41
N ASN A 102 0.37 1.82 -17.17
CA ASN A 102 -0.37 2.65 -18.11
C ASN A 102 -1.59 3.33 -17.49
N GLN A 103 -1.81 3.16 -16.17
CA GLN A 103 -2.98 3.69 -15.48
C GLN A 103 -2.60 4.51 -14.25
N LEU A 104 -1.36 4.99 -14.16
CA LEU A 104 -0.87 5.66 -12.96
C LEU A 104 -1.69 6.90 -12.61
N ASP A 105 -2.03 7.72 -13.59
CA ASP A 105 -2.82 8.91 -13.33
C ASP A 105 -4.20 8.55 -12.79
N HIS A 106 -4.83 7.54 -13.37
CA HIS A 106 -6.13 7.07 -12.91
C HIS A 106 -6.06 6.48 -11.51
N LEU A 107 -5.03 5.67 -11.23
CA LEU A 107 -4.90 4.97 -9.96
C LEU A 107 -4.60 5.92 -8.80
N PHE A 108 -3.86 7.00 -9.03
CA PHE A 108 -3.41 7.90 -7.97
C PHE A 108 -4.07 9.27 -7.96
N GLN A 109 -4.81 9.65 -9.02
CA GLN A 109 -5.38 11.00 -9.13
C GLN A 109 -6.39 11.31 -8.00
N HIS A 110 -7.03 10.29 -7.43
CA HIS A 110 -8.02 10.45 -6.38
C HIS A 110 -7.39 10.44 -4.98
N ILE A 111 -6.08 10.23 -4.89
CA ILE A 111 -5.39 10.15 -3.60
C ILE A 111 -4.54 11.42 -3.45
N GLN A 112 -5.20 12.59 -3.53
CA GLN A 112 -4.53 13.87 -3.36
C GLN A 112 -4.27 14.17 -1.89
N ASP A 113 -5.19 13.78 -1.03
CA ASP A 113 -5.00 13.85 0.41
C ASP A 113 -4.49 12.50 0.89
N TRP A 114 -3.17 12.35 0.85
CA TRP A 114 -2.53 11.09 1.20
C TRP A 114 -2.39 10.89 2.72
N GLU A 115 -2.75 11.87 3.53
CA GLU A 115 -2.59 11.73 4.97
C GLU A 115 -3.57 10.70 5.51
N VAL A 116 -3.00 9.71 6.21
CA VAL A 116 -3.79 8.68 6.86
C VAL A 116 -4.43 9.27 8.11
N ASN A 117 -5.71 8.97 8.33
CA ASN A 117 -6.39 9.31 9.55
C ASN A 117 -5.63 8.72 10.74
N SER A 118 -5.45 9.51 11.81
CA SER A 118 -4.66 9.10 12.97
C SER A 118 -5.14 7.77 13.56
N GLN A 119 -6.44 7.47 13.51
CA GLN A 119 -6.97 6.21 14.00
C GLN A 119 -6.52 5.02 13.16
N SER A 120 -6.25 5.23 11.87
CA SER A 120 -5.84 4.15 10.96
C SER A 120 -4.47 3.58 11.26
N PHE A 121 -3.63 4.31 12.00
CA PHE A 121 -2.32 3.82 12.42
C PHE A 121 -2.40 2.75 13.51
N TYR A 122 -3.55 2.56 14.12
CA TYR A 122 -3.73 1.64 15.23
C TYR A 122 -4.66 0.47 14.88
N LEU A 123 -5.07 0.35 13.61
CA LEU A 123 -6.04 -0.66 13.19
C LEU A 123 -5.41 -1.88 12.50
N LEU A 124 -4.10 -1.98 12.54
CA LEU A 124 -3.40 -3.14 11.96
C LEU A 124 -3.25 -4.30 12.96
#